data_84952c71e13814c253c5dadaee86b027
#
_entry.id   84952c71e13814c253c5dadaee86b027
#
_cell.length_a   1.000
_cell.length_b   1.000
_cell.length_c   1.000
_cell.angle_alpha   90.00
_cell.angle_beta   90.00
_cell.angle_gamma   90.00
#
_symmetry.space_group_name_H-M   'P 1'
#
loop_
_entity.id
_entity.type
_entity.pdbx_description
1 polymer ?
#
loop_
_entity_poly.entity_id
_entity_poly.type
_entity_poly.pdbx_seq_one_letter_code
_entity_poly.pdbx_strand_id
1 'polypeptide(L)'
;MTTSSLGASEGAARLAHKVRSIGHLDLAGAGQVTVAGRYAYVGHIPNTAHLGTTIIDIANPASPHVVAEITLDDPTSHSHKVRVAGDIMIVNHERNPTAIGRRADELPGAVAELTARHGRAPTHAELALRLGIEQDAVGEVERAAARGYHMGGFKVWDVSKPASPRQIVHHKTGGIGVHRFDMDRHFAYISTEMAGYVGNILVIYDLANPAQPTEVSRWWIPGQHIAGGEKPGWAGRQHRLHHALRYGDEMWASCWNGGFSIIDIADIKRPRTVGCHNYHPLFPEPTHSIMPVPEKLRGRRIALAIDEEDQAQSADEEHDRRGRVHACLLTFDVTDPAAIEPLGQFHVSELDSPFARTPGARFGAHQYCERMTGTIVHAAWFSGGLRVIDVADPLAPREVGWYIPEPVAGRPAPQTNDVALDDRGLIYLVDRHVGFDIVEFTG
;
A
#
# COMPACT_ATOMS: atom_id res chain seq x y z
N MET A 1 10.77 -37.42 -46.40
CA MET A 1 9.98 -37.31 -45.19
C MET A 1 10.26 -35.94 -44.61
N THR A 2 9.39 -35.03 -44.90
CA THR A 2 9.49 -33.59 -44.48
C THR A 2 8.79 -33.45 -43.13
N THR A 3 9.55 -33.16 -42.11
CA THR A 3 9.01 -32.81 -40.78
C THR A 3 8.49 -31.39 -40.82
N SER A 4 7.17 -31.26 -40.78
CA SER A 4 6.46 -30.03 -40.61
C SER A 4 6.77 -29.44 -39.23
N SER A 5 7.38 -28.26 -39.18
CA SER A 5 7.49 -27.45 -37.98
C SER A 5 6.07 -26.94 -37.63
N LEU A 6 5.55 -27.39 -36.49
CA LEU A 6 4.34 -26.84 -35.90
C LEU A 6 4.60 -25.36 -35.56
N GLY A 7 3.77 -24.52 -36.13
CA GLY A 7 3.79 -23.06 -35.94
C GLY A 7 3.63 -22.69 -34.47
N ALA A 8 4.33 -21.64 -34.08
CA ALA A 8 4.15 -20.97 -32.81
C ALA A 8 2.67 -20.55 -32.67
N SER A 9 2.06 -20.88 -31.54
CA SER A 9 0.68 -20.56 -31.23
C SER A 9 0.46 -19.05 -31.26
N GLU A 10 -0.32 -18.56 -32.21
CA GLU A 10 -0.94 -17.26 -32.13
C GLU A 10 -1.88 -17.26 -30.92
N GLY A 11 -1.47 -16.57 -29.84
CA GLY A 11 -2.32 -16.43 -28.66
C GLY A 11 -1.60 -16.21 -27.31
N ALA A 12 -0.26 -16.19 -27.25
CA ALA A 12 0.40 -15.75 -26.02
C ALA A 12 0.17 -14.25 -25.82
N ALA A 13 -0.54 -13.87 -24.74
CA ALA A 13 -0.73 -12.47 -24.38
C ALA A 13 0.66 -11.79 -24.31
N ARG A 14 0.80 -10.62 -24.91
CA ARG A 14 2.05 -9.86 -24.86
C ARG A 14 2.27 -9.37 -23.43
N LEU A 15 3.42 -9.69 -22.83
CA LEU A 15 3.75 -9.25 -21.47
C LEU A 15 4.21 -7.78 -21.42
N ALA A 16 4.44 -7.13 -22.56
CA ALA A 16 4.80 -5.71 -22.62
C ALA A 16 4.25 -5.03 -23.89
N HIS A 17 3.93 -3.74 -23.74
CA HIS A 17 3.58 -2.84 -24.85
C HIS A 17 4.14 -1.46 -24.54
N LYS A 18 4.98 -0.91 -25.44
CA LYS A 18 5.65 0.38 -25.26
C LYS A 18 6.40 0.54 -23.93
N VAL A 19 6.78 -0.57 -23.31
CA VAL A 19 7.61 -0.60 -22.12
C VAL A 19 8.73 -1.62 -22.36
N ARG A 20 9.95 -1.22 -22.06
CA ARG A 20 11.16 -2.02 -22.27
C ARG A 20 11.84 -2.30 -20.93
N SER A 21 12.20 -3.55 -20.67
CA SER A 21 13.05 -3.92 -19.53
C SER A 21 14.48 -3.40 -19.72
N ILE A 22 15.05 -2.83 -18.66
CA ILE A 22 16.41 -2.28 -18.61
C ILE A 22 17.28 -3.11 -17.67
N GLY A 23 16.78 -3.47 -16.49
CA GLY A 23 17.52 -4.21 -15.48
C GLY A 23 16.60 -4.93 -14.51
N HIS A 24 17.17 -5.91 -13.81
CA HIS A 24 16.44 -6.75 -12.85
C HIS A 24 17.34 -7.10 -11.67
N LEU A 25 16.71 -7.30 -10.50
CA LEU A 25 17.35 -7.80 -9.30
C LEU A 25 16.37 -8.65 -8.50
N ASP A 26 16.74 -9.88 -8.19
CA ASP A 26 15.95 -10.76 -7.32
C ASP A 26 15.88 -10.18 -5.91
N LEU A 27 14.67 -9.98 -5.40
CA LEU A 27 14.41 -9.54 -4.03
C LEU A 27 13.26 -10.33 -3.42
N ALA A 28 13.40 -10.71 -2.16
CA ALA A 28 12.36 -11.42 -1.43
C ALA A 28 11.32 -10.43 -0.89
N GLY A 29 10.04 -10.59 -1.30
CA GLY A 29 8.92 -9.93 -0.65
C GLY A 29 8.94 -8.41 -0.74
N ALA A 30 9.26 -7.84 -1.89
CA ALA A 30 9.32 -6.39 -2.05
C ALA A 30 7.93 -5.73 -1.87
N GLY A 31 7.86 -4.68 -1.05
CA GLY A 31 6.63 -3.99 -0.67
C GLY A 31 6.50 -2.60 -1.27
N GLN A 32 7.38 -1.68 -0.94
CA GLN A 32 7.39 -0.32 -1.48
C GLN A 32 8.77 0.06 -1.99
N VAL A 33 8.83 0.88 -3.01
CA VAL A 33 10.06 1.47 -3.54
C VAL A 33 10.04 2.99 -3.45
N THR A 34 11.15 3.58 -3.01
CA THR A 34 11.42 5.02 -3.08
C THR A 34 12.76 5.23 -3.75
N VAL A 35 12.82 6.15 -4.71
CA VAL A 35 14.06 6.51 -5.40
C VAL A 35 14.54 7.88 -4.92
N ALA A 36 15.81 7.96 -4.51
CA ALA A 36 16.46 9.20 -4.12
C ALA A 36 17.88 9.25 -4.70
N GLY A 37 18.10 10.14 -5.66
CA GLY A 37 19.35 10.26 -6.38
C GLY A 37 19.72 8.97 -7.12
N ARG A 38 20.90 8.40 -6.81
CA ARG A 38 21.38 7.16 -7.42
C ARG A 38 20.99 5.88 -6.67
N TYR A 39 20.09 5.96 -5.71
CA TYR A 39 19.71 4.82 -4.89
C TYR A 39 18.21 4.58 -4.91
N ALA A 40 17.82 3.30 -4.97
CA ALA A 40 16.47 2.85 -4.66
C ALA A 40 16.46 2.21 -3.28
N TYR A 41 15.41 2.50 -2.52
CA TYR A 41 15.16 1.98 -1.19
C TYR A 41 13.89 1.14 -1.24
N VAL A 42 13.99 -0.12 -0.87
CA VAL A 42 12.88 -1.08 -0.96
C VAL A 42 12.52 -1.59 0.44
N GLY A 43 11.28 -1.33 0.85
CA GLY A 43 10.71 -1.92 2.06
C GLY A 43 10.16 -3.33 1.76
N HIS A 44 10.23 -4.25 2.74
CA HIS A 44 9.86 -5.65 2.54
C HIS A 44 8.61 -6.06 3.32
N ILE A 45 7.70 -6.75 2.65
CA ILE A 45 6.66 -7.55 3.32
C ILE A 45 7.33 -8.71 4.08
N PRO A 46 6.61 -9.40 4.98
CA PRO A 46 7.19 -10.53 5.71
C PRO A 46 7.87 -11.55 4.79
N ASN A 47 9.12 -11.87 5.11
CA ASN A 47 9.97 -12.77 4.33
C ASN A 47 10.85 -13.63 5.25
N THR A 48 11.36 -14.74 4.74
CA THR A 48 12.16 -15.71 5.51
C THR A 48 13.54 -15.19 5.92
N ALA A 49 14.06 -14.17 5.23
CA ALA A 49 15.35 -13.54 5.54
C ALA A 49 15.22 -12.42 6.59
N HIS A 50 14.00 -12.14 7.07
CA HIS A 50 13.71 -11.04 7.99
C HIS A 50 14.20 -9.67 7.49
N LEU A 51 14.24 -9.46 6.17
CA LEU A 51 14.58 -8.17 5.59
C LEU A 51 13.50 -7.15 5.90
N GLY A 52 13.91 -5.97 6.36
CA GLY A 52 13.05 -4.81 6.53
C GLY A 52 13.23 -3.81 5.38
N THR A 53 14.49 -3.51 5.00
CA THR A 53 14.78 -2.56 3.93
C THR A 53 16.04 -2.96 3.19
N THR A 54 16.01 -2.91 1.86
CA THR A 54 17.18 -3.07 0.98
C THR A 54 17.48 -1.75 0.28
N ILE A 55 18.76 -1.36 0.24
CA ILE A 55 19.25 -0.19 -0.48
C ILE A 55 20.03 -0.67 -1.71
N ILE A 56 19.66 -0.17 -2.88
CA ILE A 56 20.15 -0.62 -4.19
C ILE A 56 20.81 0.57 -4.89
N ASP A 57 22.02 0.39 -5.38
CA ASP A 57 22.64 1.34 -6.30
C ASP A 57 22.05 1.14 -7.71
N ILE A 58 21.49 2.20 -8.27
CA ILE A 58 20.84 2.26 -9.58
C ILE A 58 21.55 3.24 -10.54
N ALA A 59 22.78 3.61 -10.23
CA ALA A 59 23.56 4.50 -11.12
C ALA A 59 23.70 3.91 -12.53
N ASN A 60 23.95 2.60 -12.62
CA ASN A 60 23.82 1.84 -13.86
C ASN A 60 22.51 1.03 -13.81
N PRO A 61 21.45 1.49 -14.46
CA PRO A 61 20.15 0.82 -14.40
C PRO A 61 20.14 -0.58 -15.04
N ALA A 62 21.07 -0.88 -15.94
CA ALA A 62 21.21 -2.21 -16.54
C ALA A 62 21.91 -3.24 -15.61
N SER A 63 22.47 -2.79 -14.48
CA SER A 63 23.18 -3.63 -13.52
C SER A 63 22.98 -3.08 -12.10
N PRO A 64 21.71 -3.05 -11.59
CA PRO A 64 21.45 -2.64 -10.22
C PRO A 64 22.08 -3.65 -9.24
N HIS A 65 22.54 -3.17 -8.09
CA HIS A 65 23.10 -4.05 -7.08
C HIS A 65 22.85 -3.56 -5.66
N VAL A 66 22.70 -4.49 -4.74
CA VAL A 66 22.49 -4.21 -3.32
C VAL A 66 23.76 -3.60 -2.71
N VAL A 67 23.60 -2.50 -1.99
CA VAL A 67 24.66 -1.85 -1.22
C VAL A 67 24.49 -1.96 0.29
N ALA A 68 23.26 -2.16 0.76
CA ALA A 68 22.97 -2.43 2.16
C ALA A 68 21.65 -3.18 2.33
N GLU A 69 21.58 -3.99 3.38
CA GLU A 69 20.36 -4.66 3.85
C GLU A 69 20.18 -4.37 5.33
N ILE A 70 18.96 -4.00 5.70
CA ILE A 70 18.55 -3.76 7.08
C ILE A 70 17.60 -4.87 7.46
N THR A 71 18.02 -5.73 8.38
CA THR A 71 17.19 -6.81 8.92
C THR A 71 16.36 -6.34 10.10
N LEU A 72 15.26 -7.02 10.36
CA LEU A 72 14.39 -6.78 11.51
C LEU A 72 14.88 -7.62 12.70
N ASP A 73 15.06 -6.96 13.84
CA ASP A 73 15.40 -7.62 15.11
C ASP A 73 14.21 -8.36 15.73
N ASP A 74 12.99 -8.01 15.29
CA ASP A 74 11.75 -8.53 15.83
C ASP A 74 10.96 -9.28 14.76
N PRO A 75 10.82 -10.62 14.89
CA PRO A 75 10.08 -11.43 13.91
C PRO A 75 8.56 -11.20 13.93
N THR A 76 8.04 -10.48 14.95
CA THR A 76 6.60 -10.16 15.04
C THR A 76 6.22 -8.91 14.26
N SER A 77 7.22 -8.22 13.68
CA SER A 77 7.07 -7.00 12.91
C SER A 77 7.44 -7.18 11.45
N HIS A 78 6.99 -6.26 10.61
CA HIS A 78 7.48 -6.05 9.25
C HIS A 78 7.64 -4.56 8.94
N SER A 79 8.41 -4.25 7.89
CA SER A 79 8.77 -2.90 7.50
C SER A 79 8.70 -2.75 5.98
N HIS A 80 7.47 -2.73 5.46
CA HIS A 80 7.22 -2.78 4.01
C HIS A 80 7.09 -1.41 3.34
N LYS A 81 7.23 -0.33 4.10
CA LYS A 81 7.16 1.05 3.60
C LYS A 81 8.42 1.82 3.95
N VAL A 82 8.89 2.59 2.98
CA VAL A 82 10.12 3.40 3.10
C VAL A 82 9.96 4.73 2.38
N ARG A 83 10.46 5.80 3.01
CA ARG A 83 10.57 7.14 2.42
C ARG A 83 11.92 7.74 2.76
N VAL A 84 12.42 8.58 1.85
CA VAL A 84 13.71 9.27 2.03
C VAL A 84 13.53 10.75 1.69
N ALA A 85 14.02 11.62 2.56
CA ALA A 85 14.08 13.06 2.35
C ALA A 85 15.44 13.61 2.81
N GLY A 86 16.29 13.98 1.84
CA GLY A 86 17.70 14.31 2.11
C GLY A 86 18.45 13.08 2.64
N ASP A 87 19.10 13.25 3.79
CA ASP A 87 19.88 12.19 4.43
C ASP A 87 19.08 11.37 5.45
N ILE A 88 17.78 11.62 5.55
CA ILE A 88 16.89 10.93 6.49
C ILE A 88 16.00 9.95 5.74
N MET A 89 15.98 8.71 6.22
CA MET A 89 15.04 7.67 5.81
C MET A 89 14.12 7.33 6.97
N ILE A 90 12.83 7.22 6.69
CA ILE A 90 11.84 6.64 7.59
C ILE A 90 11.37 5.31 7.01
N VAL A 91 11.20 4.32 7.90
CA VAL A 91 10.56 3.04 7.60
C VAL A 91 9.46 2.77 8.61
N ASN A 92 8.36 2.18 8.17
CA ASN A 92 7.30 1.76 9.08
C ASN A 92 7.77 0.56 9.92
N HIS A 93 7.15 0.41 11.08
CA HIS A 93 7.28 -0.76 11.91
C HIS A 93 5.88 -1.16 12.36
N GLU A 94 5.36 -2.20 11.75
CA GLU A 94 4.00 -2.66 11.88
C GLU A 94 3.98 -4.14 12.27
N ARG A 95 2.95 -4.54 12.99
CA ARG A 95 2.75 -5.95 13.33
C ARG A 95 2.70 -6.81 12.09
N ASN A 96 3.48 -7.87 12.09
CA ASN A 96 3.45 -8.85 11.02
C ASN A 96 2.05 -9.51 10.96
N PRO A 97 1.33 -9.47 9.82
CA PRO A 97 0.01 -10.05 9.67
C PRO A 97 0.03 -11.58 9.53
N THR A 98 0.80 -12.26 10.40
CA THR A 98 0.76 -13.73 10.48
C THR A 98 -0.62 -14.20 10.90
N ALA A 99 -0.98 -15.42 10.51
CA ALA A 99 -2.24 -16.02 10.92
C ALA A 99 -2.44 -15.99 12.44
N ILE A 100 -1.40 -16.33 13.22
CA ILE A 100 -1.42 -16.29 14.69
C ILE A 100 -1.61 -14.85 15.20
N GLY A 101 -0.91 -13.87 14.64
CA GLY A 101 -1.04 -12.47 15.03
C GLY A 101 -2.45 -11.93 14.82
N ARG A 102 -3.06 -12.18 13.66
CA ARG A 102 -4.45 -11.82 13.38
C ARG A 102 -5.43 -12.48 14.34
N ARG A 103 -5.27 -13.78 14.60
CA ARG A 103 -6.14 -14.51 15.55
C ARG A 103 -5.97 -14.04 16.98
N ALA A 104 -4.77 -13.60 17.35
CA ALA A 104 -4.53 -12.98 18.66
C ALA A 104 -5.31 -11.66 18.84
N ASP A 105 -5.47 -10.87 17.77
CA ASP A 105 -6.27 -9.64 17.80
C ASP A 105 -7.78 -9.93 17.86
N GLU A 106 -8.23 -10.99 17.18
CA GLU A 106 -9.63 -11.42 17.16
C GLU A 106 -10.05 -12.11 18.49
N LEU A 107 -9.10 -12.67 19.22
CA LEU A 107 -9.36 -13.49 20.42
C LEU A 107 -10.23 -12.79 21.49
N PRO A 108 -9.97 -11.52 21.89
CA PRO A 108 -10.80 -10.86 22.91
C PRO A 108 -12.26 -10.75 22.49
N GLY A 109 -12.50 -10.43 21.21
CA GLY A 109 -13.85 -10.36 20.64
C GLY A 109 -14.54 -11.74 20.60
N ALA A 110 -13.82 -12.78 20.19
CA ALA A 110 -14.31 -14.15 20.15
C ALA A 110 -14.67 -14.66 21.56
N VAL A 111 -13.82 -14.39 22.55
CA VAL A 111 -14.09 -14.72 23.97
C VAL A 111 -15.33 -14.01 24.47
N ALA A 112 -15.48 -12.71 24.24
CA ALA A 112 -16.63 -11.93 24.66
C ALA A 112 -17.94 -12.44 24.03
N GLU A 113 -17.93 -12.69 22.70
CA GLU A 113 -19.07 -13.21 21.94
C GLU A 113 -19.54 -14.58 22.48
N LEU A 114 -18.60 -15.52 22.63
CA LEU A 114 -18.91 -16.87 23.07
C LEU A 114 -19.32 -16.89 24.54
N THR A 115 -18.72 -16.06 25.39
CA THR A 115 -19.14 -15.91 26.79
C THR A 115 -20.55 -15.38 26.90
N ALA A 116 -20.92 -14.37 26.11
CA ALA A 116 -22.28 -13.83 26.08
C ALA A 116 -23.30 -14.89 25.60
N ARG A 117 -22.92 -15.70 24.59
CA ARG A 117 -23.78 -16.76 24.06
C ARG A 117 -24.00 -17.92 25.02
N HIS A 118 -22.95 -18.33 25.72
CA HIS A 118 -22.95 -19.58 26.52
C HIS A 118 -23.11 -19.35 28.02
N GLY A 119 -22.97 -18.09 28.49
CA GLY A 119 -23.01 -17.75 29.93
C GLY A 119 -21.80 -18.27 30.73
N ARG A 120 -20.74 -18.72 30.06
CA ARG A 120 -19.49 -19.22 30.63
C ARG A 120 -18.29 -18.92 29.73
N ALA A 121 -17.08 -19.07 30.26
CA ALA A 121 -15.86 -18.99 29.45
C ALA A 121 -15.88 -20.05 28.32
N PRO A 122 -15.45 -19.68 27.09
CA PRO A 122 -15.37 -20.59 25.99
C PRO A 122 -14.27 -21.64 26.19
N THR A 123 -14.46 -22.83 25.63
CA THR A 123 -13.45 -23.87 25.54
C THR A 123 -12.50 -23.60 24.36
N HIS A 124 -11.31 -24.22 24.35
CA HIS A 124 -10.41 -24.15 23.20
C HIS A 124 -11.04 -24.67 21.90
N ALA A 125 -11.91 -25.70 21.98
CA ALA A 125 -12.63 -26.19 20.80
C ALA A 125 -13.60 -25.13 20.21
N GLU A 126 -14.31 -24.41 21.06
CA GLU A 126 -15.20 -23.32 20.65
C GLU A 126 -14.42 -22.12 20.07
N LEU A 127 -13.30 -21.77 20.70
CA LEU A 127 -12.40 -20.72 20.20
C LEU A 127 -11.77 -21.11 18.86
N ALA A 128 -11.31 -22.35 18.72
CA ALA A 128 -10.76 -22.88 17.48
C ALA A 128 -11.75 -22.77 16.33
N LEU A 129 -12.99 -23.22 16.56
CA LEU A 129 -14.06 -23.13 15.56
C LEU A 129 -14.37 -21.65 15.20
N ARG A 130 -14.48 -20.77 16.20
CA ARG A 130 -14.79 -19.34 15.98
C ARG A 130 -13.67 -18.59 15.27
N LEU A 131 -12.43 -18.93 15.56
CA LEU A 131 -11.24 -18.30 14.97
C LEU A 131 -10.79 -18.97 13.66
N GLY A 132 -11.38 -20.11 13.27
CA GLY A 132 -11.02 -20.85 12.07
C GLY A 132 -9.56 -21.35 12.13
N ILE A 133 -9.17 -21.97 13.26
CA ILE A 133 -7.82 -22.53 13.49
C ILE A 133 -7.93 -23.94 14.10
N GLU A 134 -6.82 -24.66 14.07
CA GLU A 134 -6.74 -25.94 14.78
C GLU A 134 -6.76 -25.73 16.31
N GLN A 135 -7.34 -26.68 17.05
CA GLN A 135 -7.52 -26.55 18.49
C GLN A 135 -6.21 -26.44 19.27
N ASP A 136 -5.17 -27.11 18.84
CA ASP A 136 -3.82 -27.05 19.43
C ASP A 136 -3.14 -25.70 19.22
N ALA A 137 -3.51 -24.95 18.17
CA ALA A 137 -3.02 -23.59 17.94
C ALA A 137 -3.61 -22.55 18.87
N VAL A 138 -4.75 -22.80 19.54
CA VAL A 138 -5.42 -21.82 20.41
C VAL A 138 -4.51 -21.32 21.53
N GLY A 139 -3.76 -22.24 22.18
CA GLY A 139 -2.83 -21.85 23.24
C GLY A 139 -1.67 -20.95 22.76
N GLU A 140 -1.26 -21.03 21.48
CA GLU A 140 -0.30 -20.12 20.90
C GLU A 140 -0.91 -18.74 20.62
N VAL A 141 -2.14 -18.71 20.13
CA VAL A 141 -2.92 -17.48 19.93
C VAL A 141 -3.15 -16.76 21.26
N GLU A 142 -3.52 -17.48 22.32
CA GLU A 142 -3.67 -16.91 23.67
C GLU A 142 -2.37 -16.32 24.19
N ARG A 143 -1.24 -17.02 24.05
CA ARG A 143 0.08 -16.47 24.42
C ARG A 143 0.46 -15.26 23.59
N ALA A 144 0.12 -15.22 22.31
CA ALA A 144 0.38 -14.07 21.43
C ALA A 144 -0.48 -12.87 21.85
N ALA A 145 -1.75 -13.09 22.16
CA ALA A 145 -2.67 -12.06 22.66
C ALA A 145 -2.20 -11.49 24.02
N ALA A 146 -1.82 -12.36 24.95
CA ALA A 146 -1.33 -11.96 26.28
C ALA A 146 -0.02 -11.14 26.21
N ARG A 147 0.89 -11.47 25.27
CA ARG A 147 2.12 -10.67 25.07
C ARG A 147 1.81 -9.28 24.53
N GLY A 148 0.74 -9.14 23.75
CA GLY A 148 0.45 -7.92 22.99
C GLY A 148 1.51 -7.62 21.94
N TYR A 149 1.36 -6.47 21.26
CA TYR A 149 2.35 -5.94 20.32
C TYR A 149 2.80 -4.57 20.80
N HIS A 150 4.10 -4.40 21.03
CA HIS A 150 4.67 -3.20 21.61
C HIS A 150 5.79 -2.59 20.75
N MET A 151 6.00 -3.15 19.55
CA MET A 151 7.05 -2.72 18.63
C MET A 151 6.56 -1.74 17.58
N GLY A 152 5.25 -1.44 17.54
CA GLY A 152 4.64 -0.55 16.57
C GLY A 152 5.21 0.86 16.58
N GLY A 153 5.35 1.46 15.39
CA GLY A 153 5.86 2.80 15.22
C GLY A 153 6.58 3.00 13.89
N PHE A 154 7.60 3.85 13.90
CA PHE A 154 8.48 4.06 12.75
C PHE A 154 9.93 4.21 13.21
N LYS A 155 10.85 3.78 12.36
CA LYS A 155 12.28 3.94 12.60
C LYS A 155 12.83 5.04 11.71
N VAL A 156 13.67 5.90 12.27
CA VAL A 156 14.39 6.96 11.56
C VAL A 156 15.83 6.55 11.40
N TRP A 157 16.35 6.68 10.19
CA TRP A 157 17.70 6.28 9.81
C TRP A 157 18.46 7.44 9.18
N ASP A 158 19.74 7.56 9.48
CA ASP A 158 20.70 8.36 8.74
C ASP A 158 21.18 7.54 7.54
N VAL A 159 20.92 8.05 6.34
CA VAL A 159 21.32 7.45 5.06
C VAL A 159 22.24 8.38 4.27
N SER A 160 22.93 9.31 4.95
CA SER A 160 24.00 10.13 4.33
C SER A 160 25.10 9.28 3.68
N LYS A 161 25.26 8.03 4.17
CA LYS A 161 26.06 6.97 3.58
C LYS A 161 25.17 5.75 3.31
N PRO A 162 24.51 5.64 2.15
CA PRO A 162 23.54 4.58 1.88
C PRO A 162 24.07 3.15 2.03
N ALA A 163 25.37 2.93 1.78
CA ALA A 163 26.01 1.62 2.00
C ALA A 163 26.27 1.29 3.50
N SER A 164 26.01 2.23 4.42
CA SER A 164 26.21 2.06 5.87
C SER A 164 25.13 2.84 6.62
N PRO A 165 23.84 2.49 6.45
CA PRO A 165 22.75 3.18 7.11
C PRO A 165 22.84 3.02 8.62
N ARG A 166 22.50 4.08 9.37
CA ARG A 166 22.56 4.09 10.83
C ARG A 166 21.19 4.43 11.41
N GLN A 167 20.65 3.57 12.25
CA GLN A 167 19.41 3.87 12.96
C GLN A 167 19.64 5.02 13.94
N ILE A 168 18.79 6.03 13.87
CA ILE A 168 18.78 7.18 14.79
C ILE A 168 17.85 6.89 15.97
N VAL A 169 16.59 6.53 15.68
CA VAL A 169 15.58 6.26 16.70
C VAL A 169 14.53 5.26 16.20
N HIS A 170 13.89 4.57 17.12
CA HIS A 170 12.63 3.88 16.93
C HIS A 170 11.56 4.64 17.72
N HIS A 171 10.76 5.44 17.02
CA HIS A 171 9.65 6.18 17.61
C HIS A 171 8.42 5.27 17.68
N LYS A 172 7.89 5.08 18.89
CA LYS A 172 6.75 4.19 19.15
C LYS A 172 5.43 4.93 18.94
N THR A 173 4.44 4.23 18.36
CA THR A 173 3.06 4.66 18.25
C THR A 173 2.12 3.65 18.93
N GLY A 174 0.80 3.75 18.70
CA GLY A 174 -0.18 2.83 19.28
C GLY A 174 -0.49 1.62 18.41
N GLY A 175 -1.26 0.70 18.96
CA GLY A 175 -1.88 -0.43 18.28
C GLY A 175 -0.92 -1.31 17.49
N ILE A 176 -1.30 -1.64 16.26
CA ILE A 176 -0.47 -2.45 15.35
C ILE A 176 0.72 -1.69 14.75
N GLY A 177 0.88 -0.40 15.07
CA GLY A 177 1.97 0.43 14.59
C GLY A 177 1.61 1.28 13.37
N VAL A 178 2.63 1.59 12.57
CA VAL A 178 2.49 2.45 11.39
C VAL A 178 2.28 1.63 10.13
N HIS A 179 1.16 1.87 9.45
CA HIS A 179 0.87 1.20 8.20
C HIS A 179 1.51 1.92 7.01
N ARG A 180 1.17 3.18 6.80
CA ARG A 180 1.71 4.03 5.73
C ARG A 180 2.06 5.41 6.23
N PHE A 181 2.84 6.12 5.44
CA PHE A 181 3.22 7.48 5.76
C PHE A 181 3.77 8.20 4.52
N ASP A 182 3.77 9.52 4.59
CA ASP A 182 4.54 10.39 3.72
C ASP A 182 5.51 11.22 4.56
N MET A 183 6.50 11.84 3.94
CA MET A 183 7.44 12.73 4.61
C MET A 183 8.04 13.75 3.66
N ASP A 184 8.43 14.86 4.24
CA ASP A 184 9.39 15.81 3.67
C ASP A 184 10.59 16.02 4.62
N ARG A 185 11.41 17.03 4.37
CA ARG A 185 12.61 17.28 5.21
C ARG A 185 12.26 17.78 6.62
N HIS A 186 11.04 18.21 6.88
CA HIS A 186 10.62 18.86 8.11
C HIS A 186 9.62 18.01 8.90
N PHE A 187 8.77 17.27 8.20
CA PHE A 187 7.65 16.56 8.82
C PHE A 187 7.48 15.14 8.30
N ALA A 188 6.96 14.29 9.18
CA ALA A 188 6.44 12.97 8.82
C ALA A 188 4.92 12.94 9.05
N TYR A 189 4.18 12.43 8.06
CA TYR A 189 2.73 12.34 8.01
C TYR A 189 2.33 10.89 8.16
N ILE A 190 2.08 10.47 9.40
CA ILE A 190 2.03 9.07 9.81
C ILE A 190 0.58 8.58 9.91
N SER A 191 0.25 7.51 9.18
CA SER A 191 -1.00 6.76 9.36
C SER A 191 -0.78 5.67 10.41
N THR A 192 -1.38 5.83 11.58
CA THR A 192 -1.17 4.92 12.73
C THR A 192 -2.39 4.86 13.65
N GLU A 193 -2.50 3.78 14.40
CA GLU A 193 -3.45 3.71 15.51
C GLU A 193 -2.94 4.51 16.71
N MET A 194 -3.86 5.18 17.39
CA MET A 194 -3.57 5.98 18.59
C MET A 194 -4.61 5.70 19.68
N ALA A 195 -4.16 5.73 20.93
CA ALA A 195 -5.06 5.55 22.08
C ALA A 195 -6.21 6.57 22.05
N GLY A 196 -7.43 6.08 22.24
CA GLY A 196 -8.65 6.88 22.21
C GLY A 196 -9.30 7.03 20.83
N TYR A 197 -8.72 6.42 19.81
CA TYR A 197 -9.25 6.41 18.44
C TYR A 197 -9.52 4.99 17.96
N VAL A 198 -10.42 4.83 17.00
CA VAL A 198 -10.67 3.57 16.32
C VAL A 198 -10.06 3.60 14.91
N GLY A 199 -9.20 2.62 14.60
CA GLY A 199 -8.45 2.53 13.36
C GLY A 199 -7.37 3.63 13.25
N ASN A 200 -6.70 3.64 12.10
CA ASN A 200 -5.61 4.58 11.85
C ASN A 200 -6.11 6.01 11.65
N ILE A 201 -5.38 6.95 12.20
CA ILE A 201 -5.56 8.40 12.01
C ILE A 201 -4.28 9.00 11.44
N LEU A 202 -4.32 10.26 10.99
CA LEU A 202 -3.13 11.02 10.63
C LEU A 202 -2.52 11.64 11.89
N VAL A 203 -1.23 11.39 12.11
CA VAL A 203 -0.42 12.09 13.12
C VAL A 203 0.75 12.75 12.41
N ILE A 204 0.93 14.04 12.60
CA ILE A 204 2.02 14.83 12.01
C ILE A 204 3.12 15.00 13.04
N TYR A 205 4.34 14.59 12.68
CA TYR A 205 5.53 14.72 13.53
C TYR A 205 6.53 15.71 12.92
N ASP A 206 7.07 16.60 13.75
CA ASP A 206 8.20 17.46 13.43
C ASP A 206 9.50 16.63 13.49
N LEU A 207 10.32 16.73 12.44
CA LEU A 207 11.60 16.06 12.28
C LEU A 207 12.80 17.00 12.45
N ALA A 208 12.64 18.22 12.97
CA ALA A 208 13.74 19.14 13.21
C ALA A 208 14.87 18.51 14.06
N ASN A 209 14.50 17.64 14.99
CA ASN A 209 15.40 16.71 15.63
C ASN A 209 15.02 15.26 15.29
N PRO A 210 15.67 14.62 14.29
CA PRO A 210 15.32 13.26 13.88
C PRO A 210 15.49 12.20 14.98
N ALA A 211 16.27 12.49 16.02
CA ALA A 211 16.43 11.59 17.17
C ALA A 211 15.26 11.67 18.17
N GLN A 212 14.43 12.70 18.05
CA GLN A 212 13.28 12.94 18.91
C GLN A 212 12.12 13.54 18.12
N PRO A 213 11.48 12.78 17.22
CA PRO A 213 10.30 13.24 16.50
C PRO A 213 9.22 13.73 17.48
N THR A 214 8.66 14.91 17.23
CA THR A 214 7.70 15.53 18.14
C THR A 214 6.33 15.66 17.46
N GLU A 215 5.29 15.16 18.11
CA GLU A 215 3.93 15.29 17.60
C GLU A 215 3.52 16.77 17.51
N VAL A 216 3.01 17.18 16.34
CA VAL A 216 2.55 18.54 16.06
C VAL A 216 1.03 18.62 16.09
N SER A 217 0.35 17.68 15.44
CA SER A 217 -1.10 17.68 15.29
C SER A 217 -1.62 16.30 14.86
N ARG A 218 -2.94 16.15 14.95
CA ARG A 218 -3.69 14.98 14.47
C ARG A 218 -4.83 15.40 13.58
N TRP A 219 -5.17 14.52 12.66
CA TRP A 219 -6.42 14.56 11.92
C TRP A 219 -7.04 13.16 11.88
N TRP A 220 -8.37 13.08 11.91
CA TRP A 220 -9.12 11.83 11.89
C TRP A 220 -10.45 12.00 11.15
N ILE A 221 -11.01 10.89 10.71
CA ILE A 221 -12.35 10.85 10.12
C ILE A 221 -13.38 11.02 11.24
N PRO A 222 -14.41 11.88 11.08
CA PRO A 222 -15.47 12.02 12.10
C PRO A 222 -16.05 10.67 12.52
N GLY A 223 -16.09 10.43 13.82
CA GLY A 223 -16.50 9.15 14.41
C GLY A 223 -15.34 8.28 14.92
N GLN A 224 -14.09 8.59 14.59
CA GLN A 224 -12.94 7.82 15.09
C GLN A 224 -12.51 8.18 16.51
N HIS A 225 -12.74 9.43 17.00
CA HIS A 225 -12.29 9.87 18.33
C HIS A 225 -13.24 9.43 19.44
N ILE A 226 -13.20 8.13 19.77
CA ILE A 226 -14.11 7.52 20.75
C ILE A 226 -13.88 8.04 22.19
N ALA A 227 -12.64 8.35 22.58
CA ALA A 227 -12.34 8.96 23.87
C ALA A 227 -12.88 10.39 23.99
N GLY A 228 -13.12 11.08 22.88
CA GLY A 228 -13.78 12.39 22.81
C GLY A 228 -15.31 12.28 22.75
N GLY A 229 -15.87 11.08 22.84
CA GLY A 229 -17.31 10.84 22.80
C GLY A 229 -17.89 10.69 21.39
N GLU A 230 -17.07 10.68 20.35
CA GLU A 230 -17.52 10.39 18.99
C GLU A 230 -17.95 8.93 18.87
N LYS A 231 -18.87 8.66 17.94
CA LYS A 231 -19.30 7.32 17.60
C LYS A 231 -19.13 7.09 16.10
N PRO A 232 -18.55 5.94 15.68
CA PRO A 232 -18.50 5.57 14.27
C PRO A 232 -19.89 5.63 13.63
N GLY A 233 -20.03 6.43 12.57
CA GLY A 233 -21.28 6.57 11.82
C GLY A 233 -21.42 5.54 10.69
N TRP A 234 -20.43 4.68 10.47
CA TRP A 234 -20.44 3.62 9.47
C TRP A 234 -20.85 2.29 10.06
N ALA A 235 -21.58 1.50 9.28
CA ALA A 235 -21.95 0.12 9.63
C ALA A 235 -21.17 -0.83 8.67
N GLY A 236 -20.61 -1.89 9.25
CA GLY A 236 -19.91 -2.92 8.48
C GLY A 236 -18.42 -2.59 8.27
N ARG A 237 -18.03 -2.20 7.06
CA ARG A 237 -16.61 -1.97 6.70
C ARG A 237 -16.04 -0.73 7.40
N GLN A 238 -14.87 -0.88 8.01
CA GLN A 238 -14.22 0.17 8.79
C GLN A 238 -13.72 1.33 7.91
N HIS A 239 -14.04 2.55 8.31
CA HIS A 239 -13.38 3.75 7.81
C HIS A 239 -12.11 3.99 8.64
N ARG A 240 -10.98 4.11 7.98
CA ARG A 240 -9.67 4.38 8.60
C ARG A 240 -8.78 5.10 7.62
N LEU A 241 -7.87 5.92 8.11
CA LEU A 241 -6.84 6.45 7.24
C LEU A 241 -5.96 5.30 6.75
N HIS A 242 -5.80 5.18 5.43
CA HIS A 242 -4.82 4.30 4.85
C HIS A 242 -3.54 5.06 4.55
N HIS A 243 -3.62 6.13 3.78
CA HIS A 243 -2.48 6.93 3.35
C HIS A 243 -2.88 8.40 3.23
N ALA A 244 -1.99 9.32 3.62
CA ALA A 244 -2.12 10.74 3.37
C ALA A 244 -0.85 11.25 2.69
N LEU A 245 -1.02 11.86 1.52
CA LEU A 245 0.06 12.41 0.69
C LEU A 245 0.05 13.93 0.75
N ARG A 246 1.21 14.54 0.92
CA ARG A 246 1.34 16.02 0.93
C ARG A 246 1.56 16.57 -0.48
N TYR A 247 0.72 17.52 -0.85
CA TYR A 247 0.90 18.35 -2.05
C TYR A 247 0.69 19.82 -1.68
N GLY A 248 1.80 20.56 -1.52
CA GLY A 248 1.75 21.95 -1.06
C GLY A 248 1.21 22.07 0.37
N ASP A 249 0.16 22.87 0.53
CA ASP A 249 -0.53 23.09 1.81
C ASP A 249 -1.75 22.18 2.01
N GLU A 250 -1.79 21.06 1.30
CA GLU A 250 -2.85 20.07 1.42
C GLU A 250 -2.31 18.67 1.68
N MET A 251 -3.07 17.90 2.49
CA MET A 251 -2.94 16.46 2.58
C MET A 251 -4.09 15.79 1.84
N TRP A 252 -3.77 14.81 1.02
CA TRP A 252 -4.71 13.99 0.28
C TRP A 252 -4.79 12.62 0.94
N ALA A 253 -5.89 12.40 1.67
CA ALA A 253 -6.06 11.27 2.56
C ALA A 253 -7.00 10.22 1.96
N SER A 254 -6.47 9.02 1.66
CA SER A 254 -7.30 7.85 1.36
C SER A 254 -7.82 7.24 2.66
N CYS A 255 -9.14 7.05 2.73
CA CYS A 255 -9.84 6.70 3.97
C CYS A 255 -10.39 5.27 3.96
N TRP A 256 -9.76 4.38 3.18
CA TRP A 256 -10.17 2.97 3.01
C TRP A 256 -11.63 2.88 2.53
N ASN A 257 -12.53 2.23 3.26
CA ASN A 257 -13.95 2.19 2.90
C ASN A 257 -14.70 3.52 3.14
N GLY A 258 -14.01 4.55 3.60
CA GLY A 258 -14.50 5.92 3.75
C GLY A 258 -14.22 6.83 2.54
N GLY A 259 -13.72 6.26 1.42
CA GLY A 259 -13.33 7.05 0.25
C GLY A 259 -12.09 7.90 0.50
N PHE A 260 -12.17 9.21 0.30
CA PHE A 260 -11.03 10.11 0.52
C PHE A 260 -11.43 11.46 1.12
N SER A 261 -10.43 12.15 1.67
CA SER A 261 -10.57 13.52 2.19
C SER A 261 -9.44 14.41 1.68
N ILE A 262 -9.73 15.68 1.44
CA ILE A 262 -8.77 16.75 1.17
C ILE A 262 -8.68 17.59 2.46
N ILE A 263 -7.47 17.76 2.96
CA ILE A 263 -7.20 18.36 4.26
C ILE A 263 -6.28 19.56 4.04
N ASP A 264 -6.73 20.75 4.46
CA ASP A 264 -5.91 21.95 4.50
C ASP A 264 -4.95 21.87 5.70
N ILE A 265 -3.65 22.04 5.43
CA ILE A 265 -2.55 22.08 6.38
C ILE A 265 -1.71 23.33 6.27
N ALA A 266 -2.25 24.43 5.71
CA ALA A 266 -1.57 25.74 5.70
C ALA A 266 -1.17 26.15 7.14
N ASP A 267 -2.02 25.88 8.12
CA ASP A 267 -1.62 25.78 9.53
C ASP A 267 -1.44 24.31 9.91
N ILE A 268 -0.21 23.82 9.85
CA ILE A 268 0.13 22.43 10.13
C ILE A 268 -0.26 21.96 11.54
N LYS A 269 -0.48 22.90 12.46
CA LYS A 269 -0.95 22.63 13.84
C LYS A 269 -2.45 22.42 13.91
N ARG A 270 -3.19 22.77 12.86
CA ARG A 270 -4.66 22.72 12.81
C ARG A 270 -5.16 22.17 11.48
N PRO A 271 -4.85 20.93 11.14
CA PRO A 271 -5.34 20.31 9.92
C PRO A 271 -6.87 20.27 9.93
N ARG A 272 -7.49 20.63 8.79
CA ARG A 272 -8.95 20.66 8.67
C ARG A 272 -9.41 20.08 7.34
N THR A 273 -10.44 19.30 7.34
CA THR A 273 -11.07 18.80 6.11
C THR A 273 -11.69 19.98 5.33
N VAL A 274 -11.35 20.08 4.05
CA VAL A 274 -11.94 21.06 3.11
C VAL A 274 -12.81 20.38 2.07
N GLY A 275 -12.65 19.07 1.84
CA GLY A 275 -13.49 18.25 0.99
C GLY A 275 -13.40 16.80 1.35
N CYS A 276 -14.45 16.03 1.08
CA CYS A 276 -14.46 14.59 1.21
C CYS A 276 -15.45 13.98 0.22
N HIS A 277 -15.15 12.79 -0.23
CA HIS A 277 -16.05 12.03 -1.11
C HIS A 277 -15.93 10.53 -0.80
N ASN A 278 -17.07 9.87 -0.61
CA ASN A 278 -17.13 8.43 -0.44
C ASN A 278 -17.98 7.80 -1.55
N TYR A 279 -17.36 6.95 -2.35
CA TYR A 279 -18.00 6.22 -3.43
C TYR A 279 -18.27 4.74 -3.12
N HIS A 280 -17.94 4.32 -1.89
CA HIS A 280 -18.28 3.00 -1.37
C HIS A 280 -19.72 2.98 -0.83
N PRO A 281 -20.43 1.85 -0.89
CA PRO A 281 -20.00 0.51 -1.29
C PRO A 281 -20.22 0.17 -2.78
N LEU A 282 -20.57 1.12 -3.65
CA LEU A 282 -20.79 0.85 -5.08
C LEU A 282 -19.53 0.26 -5.75
N PHE A 283 -18.36 0.76 -5.38
CA PHE A 283 -17.07 0.16 -5.67
C PHE A 283 -16.64 -0.63 -4.43
N PRO A 284 -16.52 -1.96 -4.52
CA PRO A 284 -16.32 -2.81 -3.34
C PRO A 284 -14.91 -2.75 -2.78
N GLU A 285 -13.91 -2.49 -3.62
CA GLU A 285 -12.51 -2.46 -3.22
C GLU A 285 -12.17 -1.13 -2.55
N PRO A 286 -11.35 -1.13 -1.48
CA PRO A 286 -11.11 0.07 -0.68
C PRO A 286 -10.19 1.08 -1.36
N THR A 287 -10.39 2.37 -1.09
CA THR A 287 -9.53 3.45 -1.57
C THR A 287 -8.13 3.35 -0.94
N HIS A 288 -7.13 3.05 -1.78
CA HIS A 288 -5.74 2.90 -1.35
C HIS A 288 -4.98 4.23 -1.33
N SER A 289 -5.05 5.00 -2.40
CA SER A 289 -4.34 6.28 -2.52
C SER A 289 -5.18 7.31 -3.29
N ILE A 290 -4.92 8.58 -3.02
CA ILE A 290 -5.53 9.74 -3.70
C ILE A 290 -4.46 10.81 -3.92
N MET A 291 -4.41 11.41 -5.10
CA MET A 291 -3.52 12.53 -5.42
C MET A 291 -4.17 13.52 -6.39
N PRO A 292 -3.78 14.80 -6.38
CA PRO A 292 -4.16 15.74 -7.41
C PRO A 292 -3.34 15.53 -8.68
N VAL A 293 -3.95 15.74 -9.84
CA VAL A 293 -3.20 15.95 -11.08
C VAL A 293 -2.48 17.30 -10.99
N PRO A 294 -1.17 17.39 -11.32
CA PRO A 294 -0.38 18.61 -11.13
C PRO A 294 -0.96 19.84 -11.85
N GLU A 295 -1.53 19.63 -13.01
CA GLU A 295 -2.08 20.69 -13.85
C GLU A 295 -3.61 20.58 -13.97
N LYS A 296 -4.26 21.73 -14.22
CA LYS A 296 -5.70 21.70 -14.52
C LYS A 296 -5.94 21.08 -15.88
N LEU A 297 -6.82 20.09 -15.93
CA LEU A 297 -7.29 19.48 -17.16
C LEU A 297 -8.62 20.10 -17.59
N ARG A 298 -8.68 20.62 -18.81
CA ARG A 298 -9.88 21.32 -19.31
C ARG A 298 -10.39 22.45 -18.37
N GLY A 299 -9.45 23.13 -17.67
CA GLY A 299 -9.75 24.20 -16.71
C GLY A 299 -10.20 23.71 -15.32
N ARG A 300 -10.33 22.40 -15.09
CA ARG A 300 -10.76 21.78 -13.84
C ARG A 300 -9.57 21.23 -13.05
N ARG A 301 -9.67 21.28 -11.74
CA ARG A 301 -8.75 20.59 -10.83
C ARG A 301 -9.20 19.12 -10.71
N ILE A 302 -8.34 18.22 -11.06
CA ILE A 302 -8.64 16.77 -11.11
C ILE A 302 -7.89 16.05 -10.02
N ALA A 303 -8.53 15.07 -9.40
CA ALA A 303 -7.91 14.09 -8.51
C ALA A 303 -8.02 12.67 -9.08
N LEU A 304 -7.04 11.85 -8.71
CA LEU A 304 -6.96 10.44 -9.07
C LEU A 304 -7.02 9.61 -7.79
N ALA A 305 -8.06 8.81 -7.63
CA ALA A 305 -8.09 7.76 -6.61
C ALA A 305 -7.74 6.43 -7.25
N ILE A 306 -7.03 5.58 -6.50
CA ILE A 306 -6.79 4.19 -6.87
C ILE A 306 -7.21 3.30 -5.72
N ASP A 307 -7.97 2.26 -6.03
CA ASP A 307 -8.39 1.26 -5.06
C ASP A 307 -7.35 0.15 -4.93
N GLU A 308 -7.36 -0.61 -3.84
CA GLU A 308 -6.57 -1.81 -3.66
C GLU A 308 -7.44 -3.05 -3.83
N GLU A 309 -7.08 -3.92 -4.76
CA GLU A 309 -7.67 -5.26 -4.84
C GLU A 309 -7.40 -6.03 -3.56
N ASP A 310 -8.44 -6.28 -2.78
CA ASP A 310 -8.30 -7.05 -1.55
C ASP A 310 -8.07 -8.54 -1.86
N GLN A 311 -7.40 -9.25 -0.99
CA GLN A 311 -7.13 -10.67 -1.15
C GLN A 311 -8.35 -11.49 -0.73
N ALA A 312 -8.80 -12.41 -1.60
CA ALA A 312 -9.81 -13.39 -1.23
C ALA A 312 -9.35 -14.20 0.00
N GLN A 313 -10.23 -14.35 0.97
CA GLN A 313 -9.95 -15.06 2.22
C GLN A 313 -10.31 -16.55 2.12
N SER A 314 -11.05 -16.96 1.07
CA SER A 314 -11.47 -18.33 0.82
C SER A 314 -11.57 -18.62 -0.67
N ALA A 315 -11.63 -19.89 -1.03
CA ALA A 315 -11.86 -20.33 -2.41
C ALA A 315 -13.24 -19.90 -2.93
N ASP A 316 -14.25 -19.85 -2.08
CA ASP A 316 -15.59 -19.40 -2.45
C ASP A 316 -15.59 -17.91 -2.75
N GLU A 317 -14.93 -17.09 -1.93
CA GLU A 317 -14.76 -15.65 -2.18
C GLU A 317 -13.96 -15.40 -3.46
N GLU A 318 -12.89 -16.16 -3.71
CA GLU A 318 -12.13 -16.07 -4.96
C GLU A 318 -13.01 -16.41 -6.17
N HIS A 319 -13.86 -17.44 -6.06
CA HIS A 319 -14.82 -17.80 -7.11
C HIS A 319 -15.81 -16.66 -7.33
N ASP A 320 -16.32 -16.07 -6.28
CA ASP A 320 -17.29 -14.98 -6.34
C ASP A 320 -16.73 -13.68 -6.91
N ARG A 321 -15.42 -13.48 -6.87
CA ARG A 321 -14.73 -12.31 -7.45
C ARG A 321 -14.56 -12.41 -8.97
N ARG A 322 -14.62 -13.61 -9.55
CA ARG A 322 -14.46 -13.81 -11.00
C ARG A 322 -15.55 -13.10 -11.78
N GLY A 323 -15.14 -12.29 -12.77
CA GLY A 323 -16.05 -11.52 -13.59
C GLY A 323 -16.71 -10.32 -12.91
N ARG A 324 -16.26 -9.94 -11.71
CA ARG A 324 -16.63 -8.68 -11.04
C ARG A 324 -15.72 -7.54 -11.44
N VAL A 325 -16.12 -6.33 -11.09
CA VAL A 325 -15.26 -5.15 -11.20
C VAL A 325 -14.16 -5.28 -10.17
N HIS A 326 -12.92 -5.33 -10.63
CA HIS A 326 -11.72 -5.30 -9.81
C HIS A 326 -11.41 -3.88 -9.36
N ALA A 327 -10.47 -3.75 -8.40
CA ALA A 327 -9.91 -2.47 -8.02
C ALA A 327 -9.43 -1.70 -9.24
N CYS A 328 -9.72 -0.42 -9.30
CA CYS A 328 -9.51 0.42 -10.47
C CYS A 328 -8.97 1.81 -10.11
N LEU A 329 -8.67 2.60 -11.13
CA LEU A 329 -8.35 4.02 -10.99
C LEU A 329 -9.60 4.84 -11.33
N LEU A 330 -9.91 5.82 -10.49
CA LEU A 330 -11.02 6.75 -10.65
C LEU A 330 -10.53 8.19 -10.75
N THR A 331 -11.23 9.00 -11.51
CA THR A 331 -10.97 10.43 -11.67
C THR A 331 -12.11 11.24 -11.09
N PHE A 332 -11.79 12.36 -10.45
CA PHE A 332 -12.75 13.26 -9.80
C PHE A 332 -12.47 14.70 -10.16
N ASP A 333 -13.53 15.47 -10.39
CA ASP A 333 -13.44 16.95 -10.37
C ASP A 333 -13.48 17.42 -8.91
N VAL A 334 -12.41 18.07 -8.51
CA VAL A 334 -12.21 18.63 -7.16
C VAL A 334 -12.00 20.14 -7.22
N THR A 335 -12.47 20.78 -8.30
CA THR A 335 -12.38 22.24 -8.49
C THR A 335 -13.08 22.97 -7.35
N ASP A 336 -14.25 22.48 -6.95
CA ASP A 336 -14.90 22.85 -5.69
C ASP A 336 -14.81 21.66 -4.72
N PRO A 337 -13.95 21.74 -3.69
CA PRO A 337 -13.81 20.63 -2.74
C PRO A 337 -15.06 20.37 -1.89
N ALA A 338 -16.03 21.31 -1.86
CA ALA A 338 -17.33 21.11 -1.21
C ALA A 338 -18.34 20.35 -2.12
N ALA A 339 -18.05 20.23 -3.42
CA ALA A 339 -18.92 19.60 -4.41
C ALA A 339 -18.10 18.70 -5.36
N ILE A 340 -17.47 17.68 -4.82
CA ILE A 340 -16.62 16.73 -5.57
C ILE A 340 -17.50 15.86 -6.47
N GLU A 341 -17.15 15.77 -7.75
CA GLU A 341 -17.87 15.02 -8.75
C GLU A 341 -17.02 13.90 -9.33
N PRO A 342 -17.48 12.62 -9.35
CA PRO A 342 -16.82 11.55 -10.09
C PRO A 342 -16.93 11.82 -11.61
N LEU A 343 -15.84 11.56 -12.34
CA LEU A 343 -15.77 11.82 -13.78
C LEU A 343 -15.66 10.54 -14.62
N GLY A 344 -14.64 9.74 -14.37
CA GLY A 344 -14.34 8.55 -15.16
C GLY A 344 -13.62 7.50 -14.34
N GLN A 345 -13.38 6.36 -14.98
CA GLN A 345 -12.65 5.25 -14.38
C GLN A 345 -11.80 4.55 -15.42
N PHE A 346 -10.73 3.91 -14.98
CA PHE A 346 -9.92 3.00 -15.77
C PHE A 346 -9.76 1.68 -15.01
N HIS A 347 -10.00 0.58 -15.70
CA HIS A 347 -9.80 -0.77 -15.21
C HIS A 347 -9.19 -1.65 -16.30
N VAL A 348 -8.48 -2.68 -15.90
CA VAL A 348 -7.90 -3.68 -16.78
C VAL A 348 -8.86 -4.87 -16.87
N SER A 349 -9.16 -5.31 -18.08
CA SER A 349 -9.96 -6.51 -18.29
C SER A 349 -9.18 -7.77 -17.87
N GLU A 350 -9.86 -8.78 -17.32
CA GLU A 350 -9.25 -10.09 -17.09
C GLU A 350 -8.69 -10.73 -18.38
N LEU A 351 -9.14 -10.27 -19.56
CA LEU A 351 -8.63 -10.73 -20.84
C LEU A 351 -7.27 -10.10 -21.22
N ASP A 352 -6.88 -9.03 -20.53
CA ASP A 352 -5.67 -8.26 -20.81
C ASP A 352 -4.46 -8.70 -19.98
N SER A 353 -4.61 -9.75 -19.16
CA SER A 353 -3.50 -10.39 -18.45
C SER A 353 -3.64 -11.91 -18.46
N PRO A 354 -2.56 -12.65 -18.79
CA PRO A 354 -2.57 -14.11 -18.71
C PRO A 354 -2.70 -14.64 -17.28
N PHE A 355 -2.53 -13.78 -16.28
CA PHE A 355 -2.51 -14.13 -14.86
C PHE A 355 -3.75 -13.69 -14.09
N ALA A 356 -4.73 -13.07 -14.75
CA ALA A 356 -5.91 -12.50 -14.09
C ALA A 356 -6.73 -13.52 -13.28
N ARG A 357 -6.71 -14.78 -13.70
CA ARG A 357 -7.48 -15.86 -13.07
C ARG A 357 -6.58 -16.91 -12.39
N THR A 358 -5.34 -16.53 -12.07
CA THR A 358 -4.43 -17.44 -11.38
C THR A 358 -4.88 -17.62 -9.93
N PRO A 359 -5.14 -18.86 -9.47
CA PRO A 359 -5.59 -19.10 -8.10
C PRO A 359 -4.62 -18.53 -7.05
N GLY A 360 -5.16 -17.80 -6.06
CA GLY A 360 -4.40 -17.18 -4.97
C GLY A 360 -3.62 -15.92 -5.36
N ALA A 361 -3.70 -15.46 -6.62
CA ALA A 361 -3.13 -14.20 -7.05
C ALA A 361 -4.21 -13.09 -7.06
N ARG A 362 -3.84 -11.90 -6.59
CA ARG A 362 -4.67 -10.71 -6.80
C ARG A 362 -4.49 -10.22 -8.23
N PHE A 363 -5.52 -9.63 -8.82
CA PHE A 363 -5.44 -9.06 -10.18
C PHE A 363 -5.91 -7.65 -10.10
N GLY A 364 -6.35 -6.85 -9.65
CA GLY A 364 -6.79 -5.45 -9.70
C GLY A 364 -5.67 -4.46 -9.42
N ALA A 365 -6.05 -3.21 -9.34
CA ALA A 365 -5.17 -2.11 -9.00
C ALA A 365 -4.64 -2.23 -7.56
N HIS A 366 -3.52 -1.54 -7.31
CA HIS A 366 -3.00 -1.38 -5.95
C HIS A 366 -2.53 0.06 -5.71
N GLN A 367 -1.53 0.50 -6.44
CA GLN A 367 -0.90 1.79 -6.18
C GLN A 367 -0.32 2.39 -7.46
N TYR A 368 -0.30 3.70 -7.56
CA TYR A 368 0.42 4.43 -8.60
C TYR A 368 1.68 5.10 -8.03
N CYS A 369 2.57 5.51 -8.94
CA CYS A 369 3.65 6.43 -8.59
C CYS A 369 3.05 7.73 -8.06
N GLU A 370 3.40 8.11 -6.85
CA GLU A 370 2.85 9.27 -6.15
C GLU A 370 3.48 10.59 -6.63
N ARG A 371 4.41 10.51 -7.56
CA ARG A 371 4.94 11.66 -8.31
C ARG A 371 4.48 11.57 -9.75
N MET A 372 3.77 12.57 -10.18
CA MET A 372 3.22 12.65 -11.52
C MET A 372 3.70 13.93 -12.19
N THR A 373 4.04 13.83 -13.47
CA THR A 373 4.31 14.98 -14.36
C THR A 373 3.42 14.86 -15.60
N GLY A 374 2.76 15.97 -16.00
CA GLY A 374 1.81 15.93 -17.10
C GLY A 374 0.59 15.07 -16.78
N THR A 375 0.18 14.22 -17.73
CA THR A 375 -1.05 13.41 -17.66
C THR A 375 -0.82 11.91 -17.59
N ILE A 376 0.43 11.46 -17.50
CA ILE A 376 0.75 10.04 -17.50
C ILE A 376 0.88 9.50 -16.08
N VAL A 377 0.10 8.48 -15.77
CA VAL A 377 0.09 7.76 -14.50
C VAL A 377 0.74 6.39 -14.69
N HIS A 378 1.67 6.05 -13.82
CA HIS A 378 2.27 4.71 -13.75
C HIS A 378 1.70 4.00 -12.54
N ALA A 379 1.02 2.87 -12.74
CA ALA A 379 0.30 2.17 -11.68
C ALA A 379 0.67 0.69 -11.60
N ALA A 380 0.84 0.19 -10.39
CA ALA A 380 0.99 -1.22 -10.08
C ALA A 380 -0.40 -1.88 -10.05
N TRP A 381 -0.53 -3.03 -10.70
CA TRP A 381 -1.78 -3.76 -10.91
C TRP A 381 -1.65 -5.24 -10.57
N PHE A 382 -1.11 -5.56 -9.41
CA PHE A 382 -0.80 -6.91 -8.95
C PHE A 382 -0.39 -7.87 -10.09
N SER A 383 -1.16 -8.93 -10.38
CA SER A 383 -0.83 -9.85 -11.50
C SER A 383 -1.11 -9.24 -12.89
N GLY A 384 -1.64 -8.04 -12.95
CA GLY A 384 -1.71 -7.21 -14.15
C GLY A 384 -0.42 -6.43 -14.45
N GLY A 385 0.55 -6.39 -13.54
CA GLY A 385 1.85 -5.73 -13.74
C GLY A 385 1.80 -4.20 -13.64
N LEU A 386 2.69 -3.54 -14.35
CA LEU A 386 2.69 -2.08 -14.56
C LEU A 386 1.65 -1.71 -15.62
N ARG A 387 0.86 -0.68 -15.33
CA ARG A 387 -0.03 -0.01 -16.28
C ARG A 387 0.37 1.45 -16.42
N VAL A 388 0.52 1.90 -17.66
CA VAL A 388 0.81 3.31 -18.00
C VAL A 388 -0.48 3.90 -18.58
N ILE A 389 -1.03 4.89 -17.90
CA ILE A 389 -2.38 5.39 -18.13
C ILE A 389 -2.30 6.89 -18.43
N ASP A 390 -2.89 7.33 -19.55
CA ASP A 390 -3.05 8.74 -19.88
C ASP A 390 -4.41 9.25 -19.38
N VAL A 391 -4.40 10.24 -18.53
CA VAL A 391 -5.58 10.90 -17.95
C VAL A 391 -5.82 12.29 -18.53
N ALA A 392 -5.26 12.63 -19.70
CA ALA A 392 -5.48 13.91 -20.38
C ALA A 392 -6.98 14.17 -20.62
N ASP A 393 -7.75 13.12 -20.90
CA ASP A 393 -9.20 13.15 -20.81
C ASP A 393 -9.66 12.46 -19.52
N PRO A 394 -9.98 13.22 -18.46
CA PRO A 394 -10.38 12.63 -17.19
C PRO A 394 -11.74 11.91 -17.23
N LEU A 395 -12.54 12.11 -18.29
CA LEU A 395 -13.79 11.36 -18.51
C LEU A 395 -13.54 9.97 -19.10
N ALA A 396 -12.41 9.78 -19.78
CA ALA A 396 -12.05 8.55 -20.46
C ALA A 396 -10.53 8.27 -20.36
N PRO A 397 -10.02 7.97 -19.16
CA PRO A 397 -8.63 7.55 -19.00
C PRO A 397 -8.33 6.32 -19.87
N ARG A 398 -7.14 6.28 -20.47
CA ARG A 398 -6.79 5.21 -21.42
C ARG A 398 -5.40 4.64 -21.15
N GLU A 399 -5.24 3.34 -21.34
CA GLU A 399 -3.94 2.69 -21.31
C GLU A 399 -3.10 3.08 -22.53
N VAL A 400 -1.85 3.41 -22.30
CA VAL A 400 -0.87 3.76 -23.34
C VAL A 400 0.35 2.85 -23.35
N GLY A 401 0.51 2.02 -22.32
CA GLY A 401 1.56 1.02 -22.23
C GLY A 401 1.39 0.11 -21.02
N TRP A 402 2.03 -1.05 -21.04
CA TRP A 402 2.09 -1.98 -19.90
C TRP A 402 3.33 -2.84 -19.91
N TYR A 403 3.65 -3.38 -18.74
CA TYR A 403 4.69 -4.38 -18.54
C TYR A 403 4.26 -5.33 -17.42
N ILE A 404 4.21 -6.63 -17.71
CA ILE A 404 3.88 -7.67 -16.76
C ILE A 404 5.15 -8.48 -16.51
N PRO A 405 5.72 -8.49 -15.30
CA PRO A 405 6.89 -9.30 -14.98
C PRO A 405 6.64 -10.80 -15.21
N GLU A 406 7.63 -11.53 -15.67
CA GLU A 406 7.51 -12.97 -15.83
C GLU A 406 7.49 -13.65 -14.45
N PRO A 407 6.61 -14.63 -14.22
CA PRO A 407 6.57 -15.38 -12.97
C PRO A 407 7.89 -16.11 -12.70
N VAL A 408 8.29 -16.19 -11.44
CA VAL A 408 9.46 -16.98 -11.00
C VAL A 408 9.06 -18.40 -10.58
N ALA A 409 10.04 -19.29 -10.51
CA ALA A 409 9.82 -20.69 -10.12
C ALA A 409 9.09 -20.80 -8.78
N GLY A 410 8.02 -21.59 -8.75
CA GLY A 410 7.17 -21.80 -7.56
C GLY A 410 6.16 -20.67 -7.27
N ARG A 411 6.07 -19.65 -8.15
CA ARG A 411 5.09 -18.57 -8.07
C ARG A 411 4.32 -18.49 -9.39
N PRO A 412 3.03 -18.81 -9.42
CA PRO A 412 2.29 -18.96 -10.67
C PRO A 412 1.97 -17.63 -11.35
N ALA A 413 2.08 -16.50 -10.64
CA ALA A 413 1.83 -15.15 -11.15
C ALA A 413 2.73 -14.12 -10.48
N PRO A 414 3.06 -13.01 -11.16
CA PRO A 414 3.62 -11.84 -10.51
C PRO A 414 2.61 -11.20 -9.56
N GLN A 415 3.09 -10.38 -8.63
CA GLN A 415 2.29 -9.55 -7.74
C GLN A 415 2.94 -8.18 -7.62
N THR A 416 2.88 -7.42 -8.71
CA THR A 416 3.46 -6.07 -8.80
C THR A 416 2.81 -5.17 -7.76
N ASN A 417 3.61 -4.66 -6.84
CA ASN A 417 3.12 -4.04 -5.62
C ASN A 417 3.25 -2.53 -5.61
N ASP A 418 4.32 -2.00 -6.13
CA ASP A 418 4.58 -0.56 -6.10
C ASP A 418 5.43 -0.11 -7.29
N VAL A 419 5.40 1.19 -7.55
CA VAL A 419 6.09 1.83 -8.68
C VAL A 419 6.63 3.20 -8.28
N ALA A 420 7.86 3.50 -8.66
CA ALA A 420 8.48 4.81 -8.53
C ALA A 420 9.12 5.24 -9.86
N LEU A 421 9.32 6.54 -10.03
CA LEU A 421 10.05 7.13 -11.15
C LEU A 421 11.24 7.92 -10.64
N ASP A 422 12.30 7.97 -11.43
CA ASP A 422 13.39 8.91 -11.22
C ASP A 422 13.34 10.10 -12.19
N ASP A 423 14.28 11.04 -12.03
CA ASP A 423 14.36 12.23 -12.87
C ASP A 423 14.82 11.93 -14.32
N ARG A 424 15.27 10.70 -14.60
CA ARG A 424 15.59 10.22 -15.95
C ARG A 424 14.37 9.68 -16.69
N GLY A 425 13.24 9.55 -16.00
CA GLY A 425 12.02 8.93 -16.51
C GLY A 425 12.04 7.40 -16.47
N LEU A 426 13.05 6.79 -15.82
CA LEU A 426 13.07 5.35 -15.60
C LEU A 426 12.05 4.96 -14.53
N ILE A 427 11.40 3.84 -14.76
CA ILE A 427 10.35 3.28 -13.91
C ILE A 427 10.94 2.13 -13.10
N TYR A 428 10.73 2.17 -11.81
CA TYR A 428 11.19 1.18 -10.83
C TYR A 428 9.99 0.44 -10.28
N LEU A 429 9.94 -0.85 -10.53
CA LEU A 429 8.86 -1.73 -10.06
C LEU A 429 9.36 -2.63 -8.95
N VAL A 430 8.52 -2.83 -7.95
CA VAL A 430 8.71 -3.90 -6.97
C VAL A 430 7.54 -4.87 -7.02
N ASP A 431 7.89 -6.14 -7.01
CA ASP A 431 6.96 -7.24 -7.06
C ASP A 431 7.18 -8.15 -5.84
N ARG A 432 6.09 -8.63 -5.23
CA ARG A 432 6.17 -9.47 -4.02
C ARG A 432 6.84 -10.81 -4.28
N HIS A 433 6.85 -11.27 -5.53
CA HIS A 433 7.34 -12.58 -5.94
C HIS A 433 8.58 -12.50 -6.82
N VAL A 434 8.59 -11.59 -7.78
CA VAL A 434 9.63 -11.50 -8.82
C VAL A 434 10.83 -10.69 -8.35
N GLY A 435 10.62 -9.60 -7.61
CA GLY A 435 11.71 -8.77 -7.11
C GLY A 435 11.63 -7.31 -7.56
N PHE A 436 12.70 -6.80 -8.18
CA PHE A 436 12.87 -5.40 -8.55
C PHE A 436 13.24 -5.28 -10.03
N ASP A 437 12.39 -4.62 -10.79
CA ASP A 437 12.60 -4.34 -12.20
C ASP A 437 12.83 -2.85 -12.47
N ILE A 438 13.71 -2.56 -13.39
CA ILE A 438 13.90 -1.23 -13.97
C ILE A 438 13.44 -1.29 -15.42
N VAL A 439 12.46 -0.46 -15.77
CA VAL A 439 11.87 -0.43 -17.11
C VAL A 439 11.77 1.01 -17.62
N GLU A 440 11.59 1.16 -18.92
CA GLU A 440 11.45 2.44 -19.62
C GLU A 440 10.17 2.45 -20.45
N PHE A 441 9.37 3.50 -20.32
CA PHE A 441 8.24 3.76 -21.21
C PHE A 441 8.75 4.42 -22.49
N THR A 442 8.42 3.85 -23.66
CA THR A 442 8.92 4.27 -24.98
C THR A 442 7.84 4.87 -25.88
N GLY A 443 6.65 5.19 -25.31
CA GLY A 443 5.49 5.69 -26.04
C GLY A 443 5.29 7.18 -26.00
#